data_66b74e759e179170f9f0ae200da93d0b
#
_entry.id   66b74e759e179170f9f0ae200da93d0b
#
_cell.length_a   1.000
_cell.length_b   1.000
_cell.length_c   1.000
_cell.angle_alpha   90.00
_cell.angle_beta   90.00
_cell.angle_gamma   90.00
#
_symmetry.space_group_name_H-M   'P 1'
#
loop_
_entity.id
_entity.type
_entity.pdbx_description
1 polymer ?
#
loop_
_entity_poly.entity_id
_entity_poly.type
_entity_poly.pdbx_seq_one_letter_code
_entity_poly.pdbx_strand_id
1 'polypeptide(L)'
;FEDNKSHFTDDLNCRRTSFLLLHNLITSSEDLTKLDLPLQNEFIDLKSHHKELTAKDQALYSLLFGDNISYQSTDDLLKAWKKAGLKFPEKVKLLSVFQNSPGDVSNFHTAIAYEKDGSIYVFEKQDPTLPYRWSRFNNWTDIKTHWLSNRFKVFKDNVDILVNDQKFDDFLENTLYIPQNNQLAPQDE
;
A
#
# COMPACT_ATOMS: atom_id res chain seq x y z
N PHE A 1 3.19 -5.35 34.11
CA PHE A 1 3.09 -4.76 32.77
C PHE A 1 4.02 -3.55 32.67
N GLU A 2 5.25 -3.73 33.08
CA GLU A 2 6.31 -2.76 32.88
C GLU A 2 7.14 -3.20 31.69
N ASP A 3 7.36 -2.26 30.79
CA ASP A 3 8.46 -2.20 29.84
C ASP A 3 8.43 -3.00 28.54
N ASN A 4 7.35 -2.94 27.81
CA ASN A 4 7.42 -3.30 26.39
C ASN A 4 7.45 -2.09 25.41
N LYS A 5 7.63 -0.87 25.92
CA LYS A 5 7.72 0.32 25.05
C LYS A 5 8.99 0.35 24.20
N SER A 6 10.10 -0.18 24.73
CA SER A 6 11.38 -0.22 24.00
C SER A 6 11.37 -1.17 22.79
N HIS A 7 10.59 -2.25 22.85
CA HIS A 7 10.57 -3.23 21.76
C HIS A 7 9.79 -2.77 20.53
N PHE A 8 8.85 -1.83 20.67
CA PHE A 8 8.07 -1.36 19.53
C PHE A 8 8.79 -0.33 18.65
N THR A 9 9.83 0.31 19.17
CA THR A 9 10.68 1.23 18.40
C THR A 9 11.63 0.50 17.45
N ASP A 10 12.01 -0.73 17.79
CA ASP A 10 12.89 -1.58 16.98
C ASP A 10 12.12 -2.37 15.90
N ASP A 11 10.78 -2.33 15.95
CA ASP A 11 9.95 -2.98 14.97
C ASP A 11 10.04 -2.27 13.61
N LEU A 12 9.84 -3.07 12.57
CA LEU A 12 9.74 -2.55 11.21
C LEU A 12 8.62 -1.49 11.11
N ASN A 13 8.88 -0.42 10.37
CA ASN A 13 7.86 0.57 10.09
C ASN A 13 6.79 0.04 9.10
N CYS A 14 5.74 0.83 8.85
CA CYS A 14 4.63 0.43 8.00
C CYS A 14 5.07 0.05 6.57
N ARG A 15 6.01 0.78 5.96
CA ARG A 15 6.54 0.51 4.61
C ARG A 15 7.28 -0.83 4.55
N ARG A 16 8.20 -1.06 5.47
CA ARG A 16 9.00 -2.29 5.53
C ARG A 16 8.13 -3.52 5.74
N THR A 17 7.18 -3.44 6.67
CA THR A 17 6.24 -4.55 6.94
C THR A 17 5.36 -4.84 5.75
N SER A 18 4.75 -3.80 5.16
CA SER A 18 3.92 -3.97 3.97
C SER A 18 4.72 -4.57 2.81
N PHE A 19 5.98 -4.15 2.66
CA PHE A 19 6.88 -4.70 1.65
C PHE A 19 7.15 -6.19 1.87
N LEU A 20 7.58 -6.58 3.06
CA LEU A 20 7.89 -7.99 3.37
C LEU A 20 6.69 -8.91 3.18
N LEU A 21 5.48 -8.42 3.43
CA LEU A 21 4.25 -9.19 3.24
C LEU A 21 3.85 -9.31 1.76
N LEU A 22 4.23 -8.35 0.91
CA LEU A 22 3.71 -8.26 -0.46
C LEU A 22 4.75 -8.44 -1.57
N HIS A 23 6.07 -8.24 -1.33
CA HIS A 23 7.07 -8.18 -2.41
C HIS A 23 7.07 -9.41 -3.32
N ASN A 24 6.82 -10.61 -2.76
CA ASN A 24 6.72 -11.84 -3.53
C ASN A 24 5.40 -12.01 -4.30
N LEU A 25 4.39 -11.19 -4.00
CA LEU A 25 3.07 -11.22 -4.64
C LEU A 25 2.94 -10.13 -5.71
N ILE A 26 3.77 -9.10 -5.66
CA ILE A 26 3.82 -8.03 -6.66
C ILE A 26 4.74 -8.48 -7.78
N THR A 27 4.23 -8.47 -9.00
CA THR A 27 5.02 -8.83 -10.19
C THR A 27 5.22 -7.61 -11.08
N SER A 28 6.19 -7.69 -11.98
CA SER A 28 6.47 -6.68 -12.99
C SER A 28 6.69 -7.35 -14.34
N SER A 29 6.19 -6.75 -15.42
CA SER A 29 6.52 -7.18 -16.78
C SER A 29 7.88 -6.67 -17.25
N GLU A 30 8.42 -5.65 -16.58
CA GLU A 30 9.71 -5.06 -16.89
C GLU A 30 10.81 -5.58 -15.95
N ASP A 31 12.04 -5.56 -16.41
CA ASP A 31 13.21 -5.83 -15.59
C ASP A 31 13.52 -4.61 -14.71
N LEU A 32 13.00 -4.61 -13.49
CA LEU A 32 13.15 -3.51 -12.55
C LEU A 32 14.60 -3.17 -12.21
N THR A 33 15.53 -4.12 -12.36
CA THR A 33 16.96 -3.90 -12.07
C THR A 33 17.63 -2.94 -13.06
N LYS A 34 16.98 -2.68 -14.20
CA LYS A 34 17.44 -1.73 -15.21
C LYS A 34 16.95 -0.30 -14.98
N LEU A 35 16.06 -0.11 -14.02
CA LEU A 35 15.59 1.22 -13.64
C LEU A 35 16.68 1.91 -12.81
N ASP A 36 17.01 3.14 -13.17
CA ASP A 36 17.90 3.99 -12.39
C ASP A 36 17.13 4.59 -11.19
N LEU A 37 16.98 3.78 -10.15
CA LEU A 37 16.25 4.13 -8.94
C LEU A 37 17.22 4.32 -7.76
N PRO A 38 17.06 5.38 -6.97
CA PRO A 38 17.93 5.64 -5.84
C PRO A 38 17.79 4.54 -4.78
N LEU A 39 18.90 4.13 -4.20
CA LEU A 39 18.93 3.21 -3.08
C LEU A 39 18.31 3.87 -1.85
N GLN A 40 17.34 3.20 -1.24
CA GLN A 40 16.66 3.67 -0.04
C GLN A 40 17.37 3.17 1.22
N ASN A 41 17.65 4.08 2.17
CA ASN A 41 18.28 3.71 3.45
C ASN A 41 17.44 2.67 4.22
N GLU A 42 16.12 2.80 4.19
CA GLU A 42 15.22 1.81 4.79
C GLU A 42 15.35 0.42 4.19
N PHE A 43 15.63 0.32 2.87
CA PHE A 43 15.87 -0.97 2.24
C PHE A 43 17.23 -1.55 2.62
N ILE A 44 18.26 -0.73 2.78
CA ILE A 44 19.59 -1.18 3.24
C ILE A 44 19.45 -1.83 4.61
N ASP A 45 18.75 -1.17 5.52
CA ASP A 45 18.51 -1.69 6.84
C ASP A 45 17.65 -2.96 6.81
N LEU A 46 16.57 -2.96 6.03
CA LEU A 46 15.73 -4.15 5.82
C LEU A 46 16.57 -5.34 5.32
N LYS A 47 17.42 -5.13 4.32
CA LYS A 47 18.27 -6.17 3.73
C LYS A 47 19.32 -6.69 4.70
N SER A 48 19.77 -5.89 5.66
CA SER A 48 20.73 -6.33 6.68
C SER A 48 20.18 -7.48 7.52
N HIS A 49 18.85 -7.52 7.73
CA HIS A 49 18.13 -8.55 8.48
C HIS A 49 17.50 -9.64 7.60
N HIS A 50 17.23 -9.31 6.32
CA HIS A 50 16.59 -10.15 5.32
C HIS A 50 17.52 -10.36 4.12
N LYS A 51 18.52 -11.23 4.28
CA LYS A 51 19.59 -11.45 3.30
C LYS A 51 19.10 -12.06 1.99
N GLU A 52 17.93 -12.66 1.98
CA GLU A 52 17.23 -13.22 0.82
C GLU A 52 16.74 -12.14 -0.16
N LEU A 53 16.61 -10.90 0.26
CA LEU A 53 16.17 -9.78 -0.60
C LEU A 53 17.20 -9.50 -1.70
N THR A 54 16.72 -9.31 -2.91
CA THR A 54 17.49 -9.22 -4.15
C THR A 54 17.63 -7.77 -4.65
N ALA A 55 18.35 -7.56 -5.74
CA ALA A 55 18.38 -6.27 -6.44
C ALA A 55 17.01 -5.90 -7.05
N LYS A 56 16.21 -6.91 -7.45
CA LYS A 56 14.83 -6.69 -7.90
C LYS A 56 13.95 -6.17 -6.78
N ASP A 57 14.09 -6.72 -5.57
CA ASP A 57 13.34 -6.27 -4.39
C ASP A 57 13.73 -4.85 -3.99
N GLN A 58 15.01 -4.49 -4.11
CA GLN A 58 15.48 -3.12 -3.93
C GLN A 58 14.80 -2.15 -4.90
N ALA A 59 14.79 -2.48 -6.18
CA ALA A 59 14.16 -1.64 -7.19
C ALA A 59 12.64 -1.53 -6.96
N LEU A 60 11.98 -2.63 -6.60
CA LEU A 60 10.57 -2.64 -6.25
C LEU A 60 10.29 -1.77 -5.02
N TYR A 61 11.11 -1.89 -3.96
CA TYR A 61 10.97 -1.06 -2.77
C TYR A 61 11.08 0.44 -3.09
N SER A 62 12.11 0.80 -3.86
CA SER A 62 12.34 2.20 -4.28
C SER A 62 11.19 2.72 -5.12
N LEU A 63 10.64 1.89 -6.01
CA LEU A 63 9.52 2.28 -6.87
C LEU A 63 8.22 2.48 -6.08
N LEU A 64 7.98 1.65 -5.05
CA LEU A 64 6.76 1.73 -4.23
C LEU A 64 6.82 2.83 -3.16
N PHE A 65 7.98 3.04 -2.54
CA PHE A 65 8.11 3.81 -1.31
C PHE A 65 9.28 4.81 -1.32
N GLY A 66 9.92 5.02 -2.47
CA GLY A 66 11.13 5.83 -2.53
C GLY A 66 10.87 7.31 -2.25
N ASP A 67 11.45 7.82 -1.16
CA ASP A 67 11.36 9.23 -0.77
C ASP A 67 12.24 10.15 -1.64
N ASN A 68 13.20 9.58 -2.38
CA ASN A 68 14.15 10.35 -3.21
C ASN A 68 13.79 10.35 -4.70
N ILE A 69 12.60 9.88 -5.05
CA ILE A 69 12.08 9.93 -6.41
C ILE A 69 11.10 11.10 -6.49
N SER A 70 11.51 12.16 -7.16
CA SER A 70 10.67 13.35 -7.30
C SER A 70 9.53 13.09 -8.29
N TYR A 71 8.40 12.64 -7.81
CA TYR A 71 7.15 12.69 -8.56
C TYR A 71 6.47 14.03 -8.33
N GLN A 72 5.89 14.60 -9.40
CA GLN A 72 5.17 15.87 -9.30
C GLN A 72 3.75 15.68 -8.76
N SER A 73 3.23 14.45 -8.86
CA SER A 73 1.89 14.07 -8.41
C SER A 73 1.80 12.55 -8.22
N THR A 74 0.78 12.10 -7.50
CA THR A 74 0.44 10.67 -7.45
C THR A 74 0.06 10.09 -8.80
N ASP A 75 -0.44 10.90 -9.74
CA ASP A 75 -0.69 10.45 -11.11
C ASP A 75 0.61 10.09 -11.83
N ASP A 76 1.69 10.83 -11.59
CA ASP A 76 3.00 10.52 -12.17
C ASP A 76 3.62 9.27 -11.53
N LEU A 77 3.42 9.08 -10.24
CA LEU A 77 3.76 7.84 -9.54
C LEU A 77 3.02 6.63 -10.16
N LEU A 78 1.70 6.74 -10.34
CA LEU A 78 0.89 5.68 -10.94
C LEU A 78 1.30 5.39 -12.41
N LYS A 79 1.65 6.42 -13.18
CA LYS A 79 2.21 6.25 -14.53
C LYS A 79 3.54 5.49 -14.48
N ALA A 80 4.41 5.79 -13.51
CA ALA A 80 5.68 5.07 -13.34
C ALA A 80 5.45 3.60 -12.99
N TRP A 81 4.51 3.28 -12.08
CA TRP A 81 4.14 1.89 -11.77
C TRP A 81 3.58 1.16 -12.98
N LYS A 82 2.70 1.82 -13.72
CA LYS A 82 2.15 1.26 -14.98
C LYS A 82 3.24 1.02 -16.02
N LYS A 83 4.18 1.96 -16.19
CA LYS A 83 5.32 1.82 -17.10
C LYS A 83 6.25 0.68 -16.69
N ALA A 84 6.44 0.48 -15.40
CA ALA A 84 7.18 -0.66 -14.85
C ALA A 84 6.40 -1.97 -14.96
N GLY A 85 5.16 -1.94 -15.41
CA GLY A 85 4.30 -3.12 -15.58
C GLY A 85 3.98 -3.81 -14.26
N LEU A 86 3.86 -3.05 -13.16
CA LEU A 86 3.51 -3.61 -11.86
C LEU A 86 2.11 -4.22 -11.90
N LYS A 87 1.99 -5.40 -11.30
CA LYS A 87 0.73 -6.10 -11.07
C LYS A 87 0.64 -6.47 -9.60
N PHE A 88 -0.41 -6.03 -8.97
CA PHE A 88 -0.69 -6.28 -7.56
C PHE A 88 -1.57 -7.52 -7.39
N PRO A 89 -1.49 -8.21 -6.24
CA PRO A 89 -2.34 -9.35 -5.96
C PRO A 89 -3.82 -8.94 -5.84
N GLU A 90 -4.72 -9.80 -6.33
CA GLU A 90 -6.17 -9.51 -6.32
C GLU A 90 -6.79 -9.59 -4.93
N LYS A 91 -6.38 -10.58 -4.11
CA LYS A 91 -7.02 -10.85 -2.82
C LYS A 91 -6.47 -10.01 -1.67
N VAL A 92 -5.24 -9.55 -1.79
CA VAL A 92 -4.58 -8.72 -0.78
C VAL A 92 -4.25 -7.39 -1.42
N LYS A 93 -4.61 -6.31 -0.75
CA LYS A 93 -4.43 -4.96 -1.26
C LYS A 93 -3.34 -4.24 -0.48
N LEU A 94 -2.45 -3.55 -1.17
CA LEU A 94 -1.61 -2.52 -0.59
C LEU A 94 -2.43 -1.24 -0.49
N LEU A 95 -2.62 -0.74 0.72
CA LEU A 95 -3.15 0.59 0.96
C LEU A 95 -1.99 1.53 1.19
N SER A 96 -1.95 2.64 0.48
CA SER A 96 -0.89 3.64 0.60
C SER A 96 -1.47 5.04 0.72
N VAL A 97 -0.93 5.83 1.63
CA VAL A 97 -1.28 7.24 1.79
C VAL A 97 -0.08 8.06 1.36
N PHE A 98 -0.27 8.88 0.36
CA PHE A 98 0.74 9.79 -0.15
C PHE A 98 0.37 11.22 0.21
N GLN A 99 1.34 11.96 0.74
CA GLN A 99 1.23 13.40 0.88
C GLN A 99 1.63 14.05 -0.44
N ASN A 100 0.75 14.90 -0.96
CA ASN A 100 1.00 15.71 -2.14
C ASN A 100 1.40 17.11 -1.72
N SER A 101 2.68 17.41 -1.79
CA SER A 101 3.20 18.77 -1.75
C SER A 101 3.61 19.17 -3.18
N PRO A 102 3.52 20.44 -3.57
CA PRO A 102 3.96 20.85 -4.90
C PRO A 102 5.40 20.42 -5.19
N GLY A 103 5.56 19.50 -6.16
CA GLY A 103 6.86 18.95 -6.56
C GLY A 103 7.42 17.84 -5.67
N ASP A 104 6.65 17.37 -4.68
CA ASP A 104 7.05 16.29 -3.77
C ASP A 104 5.85 15.40 -3.43
N VAL A 105 5.95 14.14 -3.78
CA VAL A 105 4.98 13.09 -3.43
C VAL A 105 5.69 12.08 -2.55
N SER A 106 5.37 12.09 -1.27
CA SER A 106 6.02 11.21 -0.30
C SER A 106 5.02 10.19 0.28
N ASN A 107 5.48 8.95 0.44
CA ASN A 107 4.69 7.92 1.09
C ASN A 107 4.64 8.17 2.60
N PHE A 108 3.45 8.48 3.08
CA PHE A 108 3.22 8.85 4.47
C PHE A 108 2.81 7.65 5.35
N HIS A 109 2.07 6.71 4.77
CA HIS A 109 1.61 5.52 5.47
C HIS A 109 1.29 4.38 4.53
N THR A 110 1.44 3.15 5.02
CA THR A 110 1.00 1.94 4.32
C THR A 110 0.33 0.96 5.26
N ALA A 111 -0.59 0.18 4.69
CA ALA A 111 -1.27 -0.93 5.35
C ALA A 111 -1.55 -2.05 4.34
N ILE A 112 -1.87 -3.22 4.86
CA ILE A 112 -2.34 -4.34 4.06
C ILE A 112 -3.80 -4.57 4.36
N ALA A 113 -4.60 -4.73 3.31
CA ALA A 113 -6.01 -5.08 3.45
C ALA A 113 -6.36 -6.35 2.70
N TYR A 114 -7.32 -7.11 3.21
CA TYR A 114 -7.93 -8.22 2.51
C TYR A 114 -9.42 -8.34 2.84
N GLU A 115 -10.18 -8.87 1.88
CA GLU A 115 -11.60 -9.11 2.04
C GLU A 115 -11.84 -10.56 2.46
N LYS A 116 -12.70 -10.75 3.47
CA LYS A 116 -13.15 -12.04 3.92
C LYS A 116 -14.55 -11.95 4.51
N ASP A 117 -15.43 -12.86 4.08
CA ASP A 117 -16.79 -13.00 4.61
C ASP A 117 -17.57 -11.68 4.65
N GLY A 118 -17.46 -10.87 3.57
CA GLY A 118 -18.12 -9.57 3.44
C GLY A 118 -17.57 -8.47 4.34
N SER A 119 -16.42 -8.68 4.96
CA SER A 119 -15.72 -7.70 5.78
C SER A 119 -14.33 -7.45 5.22
N ILE A 120 -13.79 -6.27 5.48
CA ILE A 120 -12.43 -5.88 5.10
C ILE A 120 -11.59 -5.82 6.38
N TYR A 121 -10.47 -6.50 6.35
CA TYR A 121 -9.51 -6.54 7.43
C TYR A 121 -8.27 -5.76 7.02
N VAL A 122 -7.90 -4.77 7.83
CA VAL A 122 -6.72 -3.92 7.61
C VAL A 122 -5.68 -4.23 8.67
N PHE A 123 -4.49 -4.60 8.23
CA PHE A 123 -3.31 -4.79 9.07
C PHE A 123 -2.39 -3.59 8.93
N GLU A 124 -2.19 -2.87 10.01
CA GLU A 124 -1.38 -1.66 10.02
C GLU A 124 -0.69 -1.41 11.36
N LYS A 125 0.41 -0.64 11.30
CA LYS A 125 1.01 0.03 12.45
C LYS A 125 0.57 1.48 12.42
N GLN A 126 -0.37 1.85 13.27
CA GLN A 126 -0.98 3.18 13.25
C GLN A 126 -0.03 4.31 13.64
N ASP A 127 0.93 4.01 14.48
CA ASP A 127 1.93 4.95 14.97
C ASP A 127 3.24 4.17 15.18
N PRO A 128 4.42 4.76 14.93
CA PRO A 128 5.70 4.09 15.16
C PRO A 128 5.88 3.52 16.57
N THR A 129 5.22 4.11 17.56
CA THR A 129 5.30 3.70 18.97
C THR A 129 4.23 2.69 19.38
N LEU A 130 3.28 2.36 18.50
CA LEU A 130 2.20 1.42 18.76
C LEU A 130 2.48 0.06 18.10
N PRO A 131 1.94 -1.04 18.66
CA PRO A 131 2.02 -2.34 18.02
C PRO A 131 1.18 -2.40 16.74
N TYR A 132 1.51 -3.36 15.88
CA TYR A 132 0.66 -3.73 14.76
C TYR A 132 -0.69 -4.22 15.24
N ARG A 133 -1.74 -3.92 14.46
CA ARG A 133 -3.09 -4.36 14.77
C ARG A 133 -3.87 -4.72 13.53
N TRP A 134 -4.88 -5.55 13.72
CA TRP A 134 -5.95 -5.78 12.79
C TRP A 134 -7.13 -4.89 13.14
N SER A 135 -7.67 -4.23 12.12
CA SER A 135 -8.94 -3.51 12.19
C SER A 135 -9.92 -4.14 11.22
N ARG A 136 -11.20 -4.25 11.60
CA ARG A 136 -12.26 -4.77 10.75
C ARG A 136 -13.17 -3.63 10.32
N PHE A 137 -13.49 -3.58 9.03
CA PHE A 137 -14.40 -2.62 8.42
C PHE A 137 -15.49 -3.35 7.66
N ASN A 138 -16.68 -2.73 7.55
CA ASN A 138 -17.80 -3.31 6.81
C ASN A 138 -17.69 -3.08 5.30
N ASN A 139 -17.03 -2.00 4.91
CA ASN A 139 -16.84 -1.62 3.50
C ASN A 139 -15.60 -0.74 3.34
N TRP A 140 -15.20 -0.50 2.10
CA TRP A 140 -14.03 0.32 1.78
C TRP A 140 -14.22 1.80 2.16
N THR A 141 -15.43 2.33 2.03
CA THR A 141 -15.73 3.73 2.40
C THR A 141 -15.46 3.99 3.89
N ASP A 142 -15.74 3.00 4.75
CA ASP A 142 -15.46 3.10 6.19
C ASP A 142 -13.96 3.28 6.47
N ILE A 143 -13.09 2.60 5.70
CA ILE A 143 -11.63 2.74 5.80
C ILE A 143 -11.21 4.16 5.45
N LYS A 144 -11.66 4.68 4.30
CA LYS A 144 -11.35 6.04 3.86
C LYS A 144 -11.81 7.07 4.89
N THR A 145 -13.05 6.93 5.36
CA THR A 145 -13.62 7.81 6.37
C THR A 145 -12.83 7.77 7.68
N HIS A 146 -12.49 6.56 8.15
CA HIS A 146 -11.70 6.39 9.37
C HIS A 146 -10.33 7.07 9.25
N TRP A 147 -9.63 6.87 8.15
CA TRP A 147 -8.31 7.45 7.95
C TRP A 147 -8.35 8.97 7.83
N LEU A 148 -9.27 9.52 7.03
CA LEU A 148 -9.36 10.97 6.82
C LEU A 148 -9.94 11.71 8.01
N SER A 149 -10.86 11.10 8.78
CA SER A 149 -11.50 11.76 9.93
C SER A 149 -10.67 11.69 11.21
N ASN A 150 -9.90 10.62 11.39
CA ASN A 150 -9.19 10.35 12.63
C ASN A 150 -7.69 10.55 12.50
N ARG A 151 -7.07 9.84 11.54
CA ARG A 151 -5.62 9.73 11.49
C ARG A 151 -4.96 10.83 10.66
N PHE A 152 -5.50 11.12 9.50
CA PHE A 152 -4.95 12.09 8.55
C PHE A 152 -5.76 13.38 8.47
N LYS A 153 -6.57 13.65 9.51
CA LYS A 153 -7.47 14.80 9.56
C LYS A 153 -6.78 16.13 9.25
N VAL A 154 -5.55 16.30 9.73
CA VAL A 154 -4.77 17.54 9.53
C VAL A 154 -4.30 17.68 8.09
N PHE A 155 -4.12 16.58 7.38
CA PHE A 155 -3.57 16.53 6.01
C PHE A 155 -4.61 16.19 4.96
N LYS A 156 -5.90 16.06 5.33
CA LYS A 156 -6.97 15.52 4.47
C LYS A 156 -7.07 16.15 3.08
N ASP A 157 -6.71 17.42 2.95
CA ASP A 157 -6.82 18.17 1.69
C ASP A 157 -5.56 18.00 0.79
N ASN A 158 -4.49 17.38 1.33
CA ASN A 158 -3.21 17.23 0.65
C ASN A 158 -2.73 15.76 0.64
N VAL A 159 -3.63 14.80 0.78
CA VAL A 159 -3.27 13.39 0.72
C VAL A 159 -4.10 12.65 -0.34
N ASP A 160 -3.43 11.77 -1.06
CA ASP A 160 -4.06 10.76 -1.89
C ASP A 160 -3.96 9.40 -1.20
N ILE A 161 -5.06 8.66 -1.20
CA ILE A 161 -5.09 7.27 -0.76
C ILE A 161 -5.14 6.40 -2.00
N LEU A 162 -4.23 5.44 -2.09
CA LEU A 162 -4.19 4.45 -3.15
C LEU A 162 -4.59 3.07 -2.61
N VAL A 163 -5.31 2.31 -3.44
CA VAL A 163 -5.55 0.87 -3.28
C VAL A 163 -4.82 0.18 -4.43
N ASN A 164 -3.70 -0.48 -4.13
CA ASN A 164 -2.77 -0.95 -5.14
C ASN A 164 -2.35 0.21 -6.09
N ASP A 165 -2.57 0.06 -7.39
CA ASP A 165 -2.25 1.01 -8.46
C ASP A 165 -3.43 1.91 -8.88
N GLN A 166 -4.41 2.11 -8.00
CA GLN A 166 -5.59 2.93 -8.27
C GLN A 166 -5.78 3.97 -7.16
N LYS A 167 -6.25 5.18 -7.51
CA LYS A 167 -6.77 6.10 -6.51
C LYS A 167 -8.00 5.47 -5.84
N PHE A 168 -8.18 5.79 -4.57
CA PHE A 168 -9.22 5.14 -3.75
C PHE A 168 -10.63 5.33 -4.34
N ASP A 169 -10.91 6.51 -4.90
CA ASP A 169 -12.23 6.80 -5.48
C ASP A 169 -12.44 6.02 -6.77
N ASP A 170 -11.43 5.94 -7.66
CA ASP A 170 -11.47 5.13 -8.87
C ASP A 170 -11.64 3.64 -8.53
N PHE A 171 -10.98 3.18 -7.47
CA PHE A 171 -11.12 1.81 -6.97
C PHE A 171 -12.56 1.53 -6.49
N LEU A 172 -13.18 2.47 -5.75
CA LEU A 172 -14.57 2.33 -5.32
C LEU A 172 -15.53 2.26 -6.52
N GLU A 173 -15.38 3.15 -7.49
CA GLU A 173 -16.21 3.16 -8.70
C GLU A 173 -16.10 1.82 -9.45
N ASN A 174 -14.87 1.34 -9.65
CA ASN A 174 -14.62 0.06 -10.32
C ASN A 174 -15.19 -1.15 -9.58
N THR A 175 -15.20 -1.10 -8.23
CA THR A 175 -15.69 -2.19 -7.38
C THR A 175 -17.21 -2.20 -7.32
N LEU A 176 -17.85 -1.04 -7.34
CA LEU A 176 -19.31 -0.92 -7.33
C LEU A 176 -19.95 -1.21 -8.70
N TYR A 177 -19.18 -1.08 -9.78
CA TYR A 177 -19.65 -1.28 -11.15
C TYR A 177 -19.41 -2.70 -11.69
N ILE A 178 -19.34 -3.72 -10.85
CA ILE A 178 -19.43 -5.11 -11.30
C ILE A 178 -20.90 -5.32 -11.69
N PRO A 179 -21.25 -5.45 -12.99
CA PRO A 179 -22.62 -5.76 -13.38
C PRO A 179 -23.01 -7.08 -12.72
N GLN A 180 -24.14 -7.11 -12.02
CA GLN A 180 -24.74 -8.35 -11.50
C GLN A 180 -25.25 -9.23 -12.67
N ASN A 181 -24.42 -9.53 -13.64
CA ASN A 181 -24.73 -10.34 -14.82
C ASN A 181 -24.53 -11.84 -14.56
N ASN A 182 -24.76 -12.29 -13.33
CA ASN A 182 -24.89 -13.74 -13.04
C ASN A 182 -26.18 -14.03 -12.27
N GLN A 183 -27.30 -13.47 -12.72
CA GLN A 183 -28.60 -14.04 -12.39
C GLN A 183 -28.97 -15.11 -13.43
N LEU A 184 -28.71 -16.35 -13.05
CA LEU A 184 -29.48 -17.57 -13.34
C LEU A 184 -30.05 -17.65 -14.77
N ALA A 185 -29.38 -18.43 -15.60
CA ALA A 185 -30.10 -19.11 -16.68
C ALA A 185 -31.27 -19.93 -16.08
N PRO A 186 -32.48 -19.85 -16.60
CA PRO A 186 -33.58 -20.72 -16.18
C PRO A 186 -33.14 -22.17 -16.40
N GLN A 187 -33.25 -23.00 -15.35
CA GLN A 187 -33.23 -24.44 -15.54
C GLN A 187 -34.55 -24.80 -16.21
N ASP A 188 -34.48 -25.07 -17.49
CA ASP A 188 -35.59 -25.70 -18.20
C ASP A 188 -35.77 -27.12 -17.65
N GLU A 189 -36.96 -27.40 -17.16
CA GLU A 189 -37.47 -28.73 -16.75
C GLU A 189 -37.59 -29.70 -17.93
#